data_9937a3ac9dcdade99b09fe670d4944bc
#
_entry.id   9937a3ac9dcdade99b09fe670d4944bc
#
_cell.length_a   1.000
_cell.length_b   1.000
_cell.length_c   1.000
_cell.angle_alpha   90.00
_cell.angle_beta   90.00
_cell.angle_gamma   90.00
#
_symmetry.space_group_name_H-M   'P 1'
#
loop_
_entity.id
_entity.type
_entity.pdbx_description
1 polymer ?
#
loop_
_entity_poly.entity_id
_entity_poly.type
_entity_poly.pdbx_seq_one_letter_code
_entity_poly.pdbx_strand_id
1 'polypeptide(L)'
;MKRSVKDSVFTYLFKQPEYTRQLYLALHPEDADVKESDFKLVTLENVLTTGFYNDLGIQVRNRLILLVEAQSTFSVNIALRMLLYLAGTYKEYIEEQKLDLYGSHPVEIPRPELYVVYTGDREEVPETLRLSDLYQGAGSAEVEVEVLRDDGTRDILDQYVRFCKIADEQREKYGLTQQAIDETIRICIAENVLAPFLASRQKEV
;
A
#
# COMPACT_ATOMS: atom_id res chain seq x y z
N MET A 1 -0.08 11.00 -19.71
CA MET A 1 0.03 11.65 -18.38
C MET A 1 1.37 11.25 -17.79
N LYS A 2 2.28 12.19 -17.50
CA LYS A 2 3.59 11.83 -16.92
C LYS A 2 3.34 11.31 -15.50
N ARG A 3 3.85 10.10 -15.20
CA ARG A 3 3.83 9.52 -13.85
C ARG A 3 4.48 10.50 -12.86
N SER A 4 3.87 10.70 -11.71
CA SER A 4 4.52 11.36 -10.58
C SER A 4 5.63 10.44 -10.07
N VAL A 5 6.72 11.02 -9.56
CA VAL A 5 7.83 10.25 -8.97
C VAL A 5 7.31 9.34 -7.84
N LYS A 6 6.32 9.81 -7.08
CA LYS A 6 5.65 9.06 -6.03
C LYS A 6 5.03 7.75 -6.52
N ASP A 7 4.32 7.80 -7.67
CA ASP A 7 3.58 6.64 -8.21
C ASP A 7 4.50 5.45 -8.53
N SER A 8 5.80 5.73 -8.75
CA SER A 8 6.80 4.69 -8.98
C SER A 8 7.44 4.20 -7.68
N VAL A 9 7.64 5.08 -6.70
CA VAL A 9 8.42 4.76 -5.49
C VAL A 9 7.68 3.78 -4.60
N PHE A 10 6.37 3.93 -4.37
CA PHE A 10 5.59 3.01 -3.54
C PHE A 10 5.76 1.55 -3.98
N THR A 11 5.42 1.30 -5.23
CA THR A 11 5.49 -0.06 -5.79
C THR A 11 6.93 -0.56 -5.90
N TYR A 12 7.87 0.30 -6.28
CA TYR A 12 9.28 -0.08 -6.38
C TYR A 12 9.93 -0.38 -5.03
N LEU A 13 9.61 0.40 -4.01
CA LEU A 13 10.11 0.21 -2.66
C LEU A 13 9.57 -1.10 -2.10
N PHE A 14 8.26 -1.22 -2.00
CA PHE A 14 7.62 -2.32 -1.29
C PHE A 14 7.54 -3.64 -2.07
N LYS A 15 7.98 -3.67 -3.34
CA LYS A 15 8.22 -4.92 -4.07
C LYS A 15 9.61 -5.52 -3.83
N GLN A 16 10.53 -4.81 -3.17
CA GLN A 16 11.83 -5.38 -2.80
C GLN A 16 11.70 -6.19 -1.51
N PRO A 17 12.21 -7.44 -1.45
CA PRO A 17 12.00 -8.35 -0.31
C PRO A 17 12.36 -7.75 1.05
N GLU A 18 13.47 -7.02 1.13
CA GLU A 18 13.91 -6.33 2.34
C GLU A 18 12.85 -5.32 2.83
N TYR A 19 12.33 -4.48 1.93
CA TYR A 19 11.35 -3.44 2.29
C TYR A 19 9.94 -4.01 2.46
N THR A 20 9.58 -5.09 1.75
CA THR A 20 8.36 -5.85 2.01
C THR A 20 8.37 -6.38 3.45
N ARG A 21 9.51 -6.92 3.90
CA ARG A 21 9.67 -7.41 5.27
C ARG A 21 9.60 -6.27 6.29
N GLN A 22 10.25 -5.13 6.03
CA GLN A 22 10.17 -3.96 6.92
C GLN A 22 8.74 -3.44 7.03
N LEU A 23 8.00 -3.35 5.91
CA LEU A 23 6.59 -3.00 5.89
C LEU A 23 5.75 -3.95 6.74
N TYR A 24 5.95 -5.25 6.56
CA TYR A 24 5.24 -6.25 7.34
C TYR A 24 5.51 -6.13 8.84
N LEU A 25 6.76 -5.93 9.24
CA LEU A 25 7.13 -5.78 10.64
C LEU A 25 6.67 -4.45 11.26
N ALA A 26 6.44 -3.41 10.47
CA ALA A 26 5.78 -2.20 10.92
C ALA A 26 4.30 -2.45 11.27
N LEU A 27 3.63 -3.35 10.55
CA LEU A 27 2.24 -3.75 10.79
C LEU A 27 2.13 -4.86 11.87
N HIS A 28 3.13 -5.75 11.94
CA HIS A 28 3.14 -6.96 12.77
C HIS A 28 4.49 -7.11 13.50
N PRO A 29 4.80 -6.24 14.47
CA PRO A 29 6.07 -6.31 15.20
C PRO A 29 6.24 -7.61 16.01
N GLU A 30 5.14 -8.30 16.31
CA GLU A 30 5.13 -9.59 17.01
C GLU A 30 5.71 -10.74 16.18
N ASP A 31 5.71 -10.64 14.85
CA ASP A 31 6.15 -11.68 13.92
C ASP A 31 7.63 -11.52 13.50
N ALA A 32 8.52 -11.17 14.44
CA ALA A 32 9.92 -10.86 14.17
C ALA A 32 10.72 -12.00 13.49
N ASP A 33 10.24 -13.24 13.55
CA ASP A 33 10.84 -14.43 12.95
C ASP A 33 10.57 -14.58 11.44
N VAL A 34 9.69 -13.75 10.84
CA VAL A 34 9.37 -13.77 9.42
C VAL A 34 10.61 -13.49 8.56
N LYS A 35 10.77 -14.26 7.49
CA LYS A 35 11.88 -14.12 6.53
C LYS A 35 11.40 -13.54 5.22
N GLU A 36 12.31 -12.94 4.47
CA GLU A 36 12.00 -12.40 3.13
C GLU A 36 11.42 -13.47 2.18
N SER A 37 11.86 -14.72 2.32
CA SER A 37 11.33 -15.85 1.54
C SER A 37 9.88 -16.24 1.84
N ASP A 38 9.31 -15.75 2.94
CA ASP A 38 7.95 -16.09 3.36
C ASP A 38 6.90 -15.23 2.64
N PHE A 39 7.34 -14.19 1.92
CA PHE A 39 6.46 -13.27 1.21
C PHE A 39 6.23 -13.69 -0.24
N LYS A 40 4.98 -13.71 -0.67
CA LYS A 40 4.56 -13.80 -2.06
C LYS A 40 3.85 -12.50 -2.44
N LEU A 41 4.38 -11.78 -3.42
CA LEU A 41 3.68 -10.63 -3.99
C LEU A 41 2.47 -11.13 -4.80
N VAL A 42 1.35 -10.45 -4.63
CA VAL A 42 0.10 -10.74 -5.34
C VAL A 42 -0.17 -9.61 -6.33
N THR A 43 -0.52 -9.98 -7.55
CA THR A 43 -0.85 -9.02 -8.60
C THR A 43 -2.28 -8.52 -8.40
N LEU A 44 -2.45 -7.20 -8.25
CA LEU A 44 -3.77 -6.56 -8.15
C LEU A 44 -4.21 -5.97 -9.49
N GLU A 45 -3.53 -6.33 -10.58
CA GLU A 45 -3.82 -5.85 -11.94
C GLU A 45 -5.14 -6.46 -12.44
N ASN A 46 -5.88 -5.66 -13.25
CA ASN A 46 -7.10 -6.08 -13.95
C ASN A 46 -8.44 -6.11 -13.17
N VAL A 47 -8.46 -5.78 -11.89
CA VAL A 47 -9.74 -5.72 -11.16
C VAL A 47 -10.51 -4.44 -11.48
N LEU A 48 -9.79 -3.34 -11.74
CA LEU A 48 -10.37 -2.03 -12.09
C LEU A 48 -9.85 -1.56 -13.45
N THR A 49 -10.75 -1.30 -14.40
CA THR A 49 -10.45 -1.03 -15.80
C THR A 49 -9.83 0.33 -16.11
N THR A 50 -9.72 1.23 -15.15
CA THR A 50 -9.25 2.61 -15.36
C THR A 50 -8.27 3.06 -14.29
N GLY A 51 -6.99 3.08 -14.62
CA GLY A 51 -5.97 3.78 -13.85
C GLY A 51 -4.85 2.87 -13.34
N PHE A 52 -3.65 3.44 -13.31
CA PHE A 52 -2.51 2.84 -12.63
C PHE A 52 -2.59 3.28 -11.17
N TYR A 53 -2.88 2.34 -10.29
CA TYR A 53 -2.91 2.59 -8.85
C TYR A 53 -1.62 2.06 -8.22
N ASN A 54 -1.14 2.74 -7.21
CA ASN A 54 -0.03 2.29 -6.38
C ASN A 54 -0.57 1.34 -5.31
N ASP A 55 -0.96 0.16 -5.75
CA ASP A 55 -1.60 -0.82 -4.91
C ASP A 55 -0.69 -2.05 -4.80
N LEU A 56 -0.61 -2.62 -3.62
CA LEU A 56 0.28 -3.73 -3.29
C LEU A 56 -0.52 -4.84 -2.61
N GLY A 57 -0.37 -6.07 -3.12
CA GLY A 57 -0.86 -7.28 -2.48
C GLY A 57 0.31 -8.13 -1.98
N ILE A 58 0.24 -8.59 -0.74
CA ILE A 58 1.26 -9.44 -0.12
C ILE A 58 0.57 -10.61 0.55
N GLN A 59 0.95 -11.82 0.17
CA GLN A 59 0.60 -13.02 0.93
C GLN A 59 1.79 -13.45 1.78
N VAL A 60 1.55 -13.67 3.07
CA VAL A 60 2.54 -14.16 4.02
C VAL A 60 1.85 -15.07 5.04
N ARG A 61 2.34 -16.30 5.16
CA ARG A 61 1.70 -17.31 6.03
C ARG A 61 0.21 -17.46 5.65
N ASN A 62 -0.71 -17.28 6.61
CA ASN A 62 -2.16 -17.32 6.42
C ASN A 62 -2.80 -15.93 6.27
N ARG A 63 -2.01 -14.88 5.97
CA ARG A 63 -2.48 -13.51 5.82
C ARG A 63 -2.42 -13.08 4.35
N LEU A 64 -3.39 -12.28 3.95
CA LEU A 64 -3.41 -11.53 2.69
C LEU A 64 -3.50 -10.05 3.02
N ILE A 65 -2.42 -9.32 2.83
CA ILE A 65 -2.35 -7.88 3.06
C ILE A 65 -2.58 -7.16 1.74
N LEU A 66 -3.58 -6.29 1.70
CA LEU A 66 -3.84 -5.39 0.59
C LEU A 66 -3.58 -3.96 1.06
N LEU A 67 -2.69 -3.27 0.38
CA LEU A 67 -2.26 -1.92 0.71
C LEU A 67 -2.46 -1.00 -0.47
N VAL A 68 -3.17 0.10 -0.28
CA VAL A 68 -3.34 1.14 -1.27
C VAL A 68 -2.79 2.47 -0.77
N GLU A 69 -2.31 3.31 -1.68
CA GLU A 69 -1.90 4.67 -1.37
C GLU A 69 -3.08 5.62 -1.56
N ALA A 70 -3.34 6.50 -0.58
CA ALA A 70 -4.26 7.62 -0.68
C ALA A 70 -3.50 8.92 -0.49
N GLN A 71 -3.35 9.68 -1.58
CA GLN A 71 -2.68 10.99 -1.60
C GLN A 71 -3.64 12.10 -1.14
N SER A 72 -3.84 13.11 -1.97
CA SER A 72 -4.63 14.30 -1.65
C SER A 72 -6.14 14.05 -1.57
N THR A 73 -6.66 13.00 -2.21
CA THR A 73 -8.10 12.69 -2.23
C THR A 73 -8.38 11.49 -1.35
N PHE A 74 -8.69 11.76 -0.09
CA PHE A 74 -9.21 10.75 0.82
C PHE A 74 -10.70 10.54 0.56
N SER A 75 -11.10 9.31 0.30
CA SER A 75 -12.49 8.96 -0.01
C SER A 75 -12.87 7.63 0.62
N VAL A 76 -14.08 7.57 1.19
CA VAL A 76 -14.68 6.31 1.67
C VAL A 76 -14.85 5.26 0.56
N ASN A 77 -14.80 5.67 -0.73
CA ASN A 77 -14.79 4.75 -1.87
C ASN A 77 -13.60 3.78 -1.87
N ILE A 78 -12.57 4.04 -1.07
CA ILE A 78 -11.45 3.11 -0.86
C ILE A 78 -11.95 1.77 -0.32
N ALA A 79 -12.94 1.74 0.58
CA ALA A 79 -13.51 0.50 1.10
C ALA A 79 -14.15 -0.36 -0.01
N LEU A 80 -14.85 0.28 -0.95
CA LEU A 80 -15.40 -0.43 -2.12
C LEU A 80 -14.30 -0.93 -3.06
N ARG A 81 -13.25 -0.13 -3.28
CA ARG A 81 -12.09 -0.55 -4.09
C ARG A 81 -11.40 -1.76 -3.48
N MET A 82 -11.22 -1.75 -2.15
CA MET A 82 -10.63 -2.88 -1.42
C MET A 82 -11.47 -4.15 -1.50
N LEU A 83 -12.79 -4.05 -1.44
CA LEU A 83 -13.68 -5.19 -1.66
C LEU A 83 -13.45 -5.83 -3.03
N LEU A 84 -13.32 -5.01 -4.09
CA LEU A 84 -13.09 -5.51 -5.44
C LEU A 84 -11.72 -6.19 -5.56
N TYR A 85 -10.66 -5.61 -4.99
CA TYR A 85 -9.34 -6.23 -4.96
C TYR A 85 -9.35 -7.56 -4.20
N LEU A 86 -9.98 -7.58 -3.02
CA LEU A 86 -10.09 -8.77 -2.20
C LEU A 86 -10.82 -9.90 -2.95
N ALA A 87 -11.96 -9.57 -3.57
CA ALA A 87 -12.74 -10.53 -4.35
C ALA A 87 -11.94 -11.08 -5.54
N GLY A 88 -11.24 -10.21 -6.28
CA GLY A 88 -10.39 -10.61 -7.40
C GLY A 88 -9.24 -11.52 -6.94
N THR A 89 -8.54 -11.13 -5.87
CA THR A 89 -7.42 -11.90 -5.32
C THR A 89 -7.87 -13.28 -4.80
N TYR A 90 -9.00 -13.35 -4.11
CA TYR A 90 -9.53 -14.63 -3.68
C TYR A 90 -9.99 -15.51 -4.86
N LYS A 91 -10.54 -14.92 -5.92
CA LYS A 91 -10.87 -15.68 -7.12
C LYS A 91 -9.62 -16.33 -7.72
N GLU A 92 -8.53 -15.57 -7.90
CA GLU A 92 -7.26 -16.11 -8.39
C GLU A 92 -6.68 -17.17 -7.45
N TYR A 93 -6.70 -16.93 -6.13
CA TYR A 93 -6.25 -17.90 -5.14
C TYR A 93 -7.02 -19.22 -5.21
N ILE A 94 -8.34 -19.18 -5.33
CA ILE A 94 -9.21 -20.34 -5.45
C ILE A 94 -8.88 -21.13 -6.72
N GLU A 95 -8.68 -20.46 -7.84
CA GLU A 95 -8.31 -21.06 -9.12
C GLU A 95 -6.91 -21.71 -9.07
N GLU A 96 -5.91 -21.00 -8.52
CA GLU A 96 -4.53 -21.52 -8.35
C GLU A 96 -4.50 -22.77 -7.45
N GLN A 97 -5.21 -22.73 -6.32
CA GLN A 97 -5.25 -23.84 -5.36
C GLN A 97 -6.25 -24.94 -5.75
N LYS A 98 -7.03 -24.74 -6.84
CA LYS A 98 -8.07 -25.66 -7.31
C LYS A 98 -9.09 -26.01 -6.21
N LEU A 99 -9.49 -25.00 -5.43
CA LEU A 99 -10.44 -25.17 -4.33
C LEU A 99 -11.85 -25.39 -4.86
N ASP A 100 -12.56 -26.38 -4.30
CA ASP A 100 -13.94 -26.69 -4.67
C ASP A 100 -14.92 -25.93 -3.77
N LEU A 101 -15.49 -24.84 -4.30
CA LEU A 101 -16.48 -24.03 -3.59
C LEU A 101 -17.87 -24.70 -3.46
N TYR A 102 -18.12 -25.76 -4.24
CA TYR A 102 -19.39 -26.48 -4.25
C TYR A 102 -19.33 -27.76 -3.43
N GLY A 103 -18.16 -28.10 -2.92
CA GLY A 103 -17.96 -29.24 -2.02
C GLY A 103 -18.61 -29.05 -0.65
N SER A 104 -18.74 -30.15 0.10
CA SER A 104 -19.34 -30.14 1.43
C SER A 104 -18.38 -29.67 2.53
N HIS A 105 -17.10 -29.52 2.25
CA HIS A 105 -16.08 -29.11 3.22
C HIS A 105 -15.77 -27.62 3.05
N PRO A 106 -15.61 -26.87 4.16
CA PRO A 106 -15.17 -25.49 4.09
C PRO A 106 -13.79 -25.38 3.41
N VAL A 107 -13.63 -24.39 2.54
CA VAL A 107 -12.31 -24.04 1.98
C VAL A 107 -11.59 -23.09 2.90
N GLU A 108 -10.28 -23.25 3.03
CA GLU A 108 -9.43 -22.35 3.80
C GLU A 108 -8.86 -21.28 2.87
N ILE A 109 -9.00 -20.03 3.27
CA ILE A 109 -8.46 -18.86 2.56
C ILE A 109 -7.59 -18.02 3.51
N PRO A 110 -6.59 -17.29 3.00
CA PRO A 110 -5.81 -16.38 3.81
C PRO A 110 -6.69 -15.30 4.45
N ARG A 111 -6.41 -14.96 5.72
CA ARG A 111 -7.10 -13.89 6.42
C ARG A 111 -6.77 -12.54 5.79
N PRO A 112 -7.75 -11.75 5.36
CA PRO A 112 -7.50 -10.46 4.74
C PRO A 112 -7.17 -9.40 5.80
N GLU A 113 -6.22 -8.53 5.48
CA GLU A 113 -5.89 -7.32 6.23
C GLU A 113 -5.77 -6.18 5.21
N LEU A 114 -6.57 -5.13 5.40
CA LEU A 114 -6.79 -4.10 4.40
C LEU A 114 -6.33 -2.76 4.96
N TYR A 115 -5.40 -2.12 4.27
CA TYR A 115 -4.78 -0.88 4.72
C TYR A 115 -4.78 0.18 3.65
N VAL A 116 -4.89 1.43 4.06
CA VAL A 116 -4.60 2.59 3.22
C VAL A 116 -3.53 3.44 3.86
N VAL A 117 -2.46 3.73 3.12
CA VAL A 117 -1.41 4.66 3.56
C VAL A 117 -1.81 6.06 3.14
N TYR A 118 -2.13 6.90 4.10
CA TYR A 118 -2.51 8.28 3.85
C TYR A 118 -1.29 9.20 3.87
N THR A 119 -1.02 9.83 2.75
CA THR A 119 0.15 10.71 2.55
C THR A 119 -0.23 12.19 2.41
N GLY A 120 -1.51 12.54 2.59
CA GLY A 120 -1.99 13.93 2.50
C GLY A 120 -1.90 14.68 3.83
N ASP A 121 -2.27 15.98 3.79
CA ASP A 121 -2.12 16.91 4.90
C ASP A 121 -3.40 17.12 5.72
N ARG A 122 -4.46 16.34 5.46
CA ARG A 122 -5.72 16.47 6.18
C ARG A 122 -5.54 16.03 7.63
N GLU A 123 -5.85 16.92 8.57
CA GLU A 123 -5.72 16.63 10.01
C GLU A 123 -6.77 15.60 10.49
N GLU A 124 -8.02 15.79 10.06
CA GLU A 124 -9.13 14.91 10.42
C GLU A 124 -9.33 13.83 9.35
N VAL A 125 -8.77 12.67 9.58
CA VAL A 125 -8.94 11.46 8.77
C VAL A 125 -9.38 10.33 9.71
N PRO A 126 -10.43 9.57 9.40
CA PRO A 126 -10.86 8.47 10.23
C PRO A 126 -9.77 7.38 10.33
N GLU A 127 -9.70 6.70 11.44
CA GLU A 127 -8.77 5.56 11.65
C GLU A 127 -9.18 4.34 10.81
N THR A 128 -10.45 4.21 10.50
CA THR A 128 -11.01 3.08 9.74
C THR A 128 -12.04 3.58 8.74
N LEU A 129 -11.98 3.07 7.52
CA LEU A 129 -13.01 3.23 6.50
C LEU A 129 -13.88 1.98 6.46
N ARG A 130 -15.19 2.17 6.38
CA ARG A 130 -16.15 1.07 6.35
C ARG A 130 -16.95 1.06 5.07
N LEU A 131 -17.18 -0.13 4.53
CA LEU A 131 -18.03 -0.31 3.36
C LEU A 131 -19.48 0.09 3.67
N SER A 132 -19.94 -0.15 4.90
CA SER A 132 -21.29 0.24 5.36
C SER A 132 -21.56 1.75 5.26
N ASP A 133 -20.51 2.59 5.30
CA ASP A 133 -20.65 4.05 5.13
C ASP A 133 -21.12 4.44 3.71
N LEU A 134 -21.05 3.52 2.75
CA LEU A 134 -21.52 3.71 1.38
C LEU A 134 -22.94 3.19 1.14
N TYR A 135 -23.54 2.50 2.11
CA TYR A 135 -24.87 1.91 1.91
C TYR A 135 -25.99 2.93 2.06
N GLN A 136 -27.01 2.77 1.22
CA GLN A 136 -28.29 3.46 1.37
C GLN A 136 -29.21 2.62 2.25
N GLY A 137 -28.94 2.55 3.54
CA GLY A 137 -29.67 1.72 4.50
C GLY A 137 -28.83 0.57 5.07
N ALA A 138 -29.47 -0.35 5.79
CA ALA A 138 -28.77 -1.48 6.40
C ALA A 138 -28.29 -2.50 5.36
N GLY A 139 -27.03 -2.92 5.49
CA GLY A 139 -26.41 -3.98 4.69
C GLY A 139 -25.90 -5.11 5.59
N SER A 140 -25.64 -6.28 5.00
CA SER A 140 -25.13 -7.47 5.73
C SER A 140 -23.63 -7.74 5.46
N ALA A 141 -23.03 -7.07 4.48
CA ALA A 141 -21.60 -7.20 4.19
C ALA A 141 -20.83 -6.03 4.79
N GLU A 142 -19.66 -6.31 5.38
CA GLU A 142 -18.76 -5.28 5.89
C GLU A 142 -17.34 -5.52 5.39
N VAL A 143 -16.66 -4.43 5.05
CA VAL A 143 -15.23 -4.38 4.76
C VAL A 143 -14.66 -3.19 5.52
N GLU A 144 -13.73 -3.46 6.41
CA GLU A 144 -13.02 -2.44 7.17
C GLU A 144 -11.61 -2.27 6.60
N VAL A 145 -11.20 -1.02 6.41
CA VAL A 145 -9.86 -0.65 5.91
C VAL A 145 -9.22 0.26 6.94
N GLU A 146 -8.09 -0.16 7.48
CA GLU A 146 -7.33 0.63 8.44
C GLU A 146 -6.55 1.73 7.74
N VAL A 147 -6.55 2.93 8.31
CA VAL A 147 -5.86 4.10 7.78
C VAL A 147 -4.54 4.29 8.49
N LEU A 148 -3.45 4.01 7.78
CA LEU A 148 -2.09 4.19 8.26
C LEU A 148 -1.62 5.63 8.01
N ARG A 149 -1.04 6.25 9.04
CA ARG A 149 -0.51 7.60 9.01
C ARG A 149 0.88 7.61 9.63
N ASP A 150 1.61 8.71 9.43
CA ASP A 150 2.83 9.01 10.18
C ASP A 150 2.49 9.11 11.67
N ASP A 151 3.04 8.21 12.48
CA ASP A 151 2.84 8.12 13.93
C ASP A 151 4.10 8.46 14.74
N GLY A 152 5.19 8.79 14.03
CA GLY A 152 6.46 9.21 14.62
C GLY A 152 7.38 8.07 15.06
N THR A 153 7.04 6.81 14.76
CA THR A 153 7.89 5.64 15.08
C THR A 153 9.16 5.59 14.23
N ARG A 154 9.18 6.33 13.10
CA ARG A 154 10.25 6.37 12.10
C ARG A 154 10.50 5.03 11.40
N ASP A 155 9.50 4.20 11.37
CA ASP A 155 9.51 2.97 10.59
C ASP A 155 9.50 3.24 9.07
N ILE A 156 9.38 2.19 8.28
CA ILE A 156 9.41 2.32 6.81
C ILE A 156 8.15 3.03 6.27
N LEU A 157 7.01 2.94 6.95
CA LEU A 157 5.79 3.65 6.58
C LEU A 157 5.91 5.15 6.82
N ASP A 158 6.40 5.54 8.00
CA ASP A 158 6.69 6.94 8.33
C ASP A 158 7.69 7.56 7.34
N GLN A 159 8.78 6.83 7.03
CA GLN A 159 9.75 7.27 6.04
C GLN A 159 9.11 7.45 4.66
N TYR A 160 8.21 6.55 4.25
CA TYR A 160 7.49 6.70 2.99
C TYR A 160 6.55 7.91 2.99
N VAL A 161 5.77 8.11 4.05
CA VAL A 161 4.88 9.28 4.17
C VAL A 161 5.70 10.58 4.15
N ARG A 162 6.83 10.64 4.88
CA ARG A 162 7.75 11.79 4.87
C ARG A 162 8.33 12.05 3.48
N PHE A 163 8.76 11.00 2.77
CA PHE A 163 9.21 11.10 1.38
C PHE A 163 8.13 11.73 0.48
N CYS A 164 6.88 11.32 0.62
CA CYS A 164 5.75 11.87 -0.15
C CYS A 164 5.54 13.36 0.13
N LYS A 165 5.62 13.79 1.39
CA LYS A 165 5.50 15.21 1.77
C LYS A 165 6.63 16.05 1.16
N ILE A 166 7.90 15.60 1.29
CA ILE A 166 9.03 16.27 0.68
C ILE A 166 8.86 16.37 -0.84
N ALA A 167 8.41 15.29 -1.50
CA ALA A 167 8.21 15.29 -2.95
C ALA A 167 7.12 16.29 -3.37
N ASP A 168 6.04 16.44 -2.59
CA ASP A 168 4.99 17.42 -2.86
C ASP A 168 5.49 18.86 -2.66
N GLU A 169 6.21 19.14 -1.59
CA GLU A 169 6.84 20.45 -1.35
C GLU A 169 7.76 20.85 -2.50
N GLN A 170 8.62 19.93 -2.98
CA GLN A 170 9.52 20.22 -4.08
C GLN A 170 8.78 20.37 -5.42
N ARG A 171 7.70 19.61 -5.62
CA ARG A 171 6.85 19.77 -6.80
C ARG A 171 6.11 21.10 -6.82
N GLU A 172 5.64 21.58 -5.68
CA GLU A 172 5.01 22.91 -5.57
C GLU A 172 6.02 24.02 -5.90
N LYS A 173 7.26 23.88 -5.45
CA LYS A 173 8.32 24.87 -5.65
C LYS A 173 8.90 24.90 -7.07
N TYR A 174 9.11 23.75 -7.69
CA TYR A 174 9.84 23.60 -8.95
C TYR A 174 8.99 23.04 -10.11
N GLY A 175 7.71 22.71 -9.85
CA GLY A 175 6.84 22.05 -10.82
C GLY A 175 7.24 20.58 -11.07
N LEU A 176 6.74 20.01 -12.19
CA LEU A 176 7.08 18.65 -12.63
C LEU A 176 8.41 18.64 -13.41
N THR A 177 9.51 18.94 -12.75
CA THR A 177 10.85 19.07 -13.34
C THR A 177 11.84 18.07 -12.75
N GLN A 178 12.96 17.85 -13.46
CA GLN A 178 14.08 17.06 -12.95
C GLN A 178 14.64 17.68 -11.65
N GLN A 179 14.68 19.00 -11.57
CA GLN A 179 15.15 19.70 -10.37
C GLN A 179 14.30 19.35 -9.12
N ALA A 180 12.97 19.23 -9.27
CA ALA A 180 12.12 18.82 -8.15
C ALA A 180 12.48 17.41 -7.67
N ILE A 181 12.78 16.50 -8.58
CA ILE A 181 13.21 15.13 -8.27
C ILE A 181 14.55 15.13 -7.54
N ASP A 182 15.55 15.83 -8.09
CA ASP A 182 16.92 15.88 -7.55
C ASP A 182 16.92 16.47 -6.13
N GLU A 183 16.17 17.56 -5.91
CA GLU A 183 16.02 18.17 -4.57
C GLU A 183 15.28 17.26 -3.61
N THR A 184 14.24 16.56 -4.05
CA THR A 184 13.55 15.55 -3.21
C THR A 184 14.54 14.49 -2.74
N ILE A 185 15.30 13.90 -3.64
CA ILE A 185 16.28 12.86 -3.32
C ILE A 185 17.36 13.42 -2.37
N ARG A 186 17.88 14.61 -2.67
CA ARG A 186 18.91 15.25 -1.85
C ARG A 186 18.44 15.49 -0.40
N ILE A 187 17.23 16.02 -0.23
CA ILE A 187 16.63 16.28 1.09
C ILE A 187 16.38 14.97 1.83
N CYS A 188 15.78 13.99 1.17
CA CYS A 188 15.49 12.69 1.78
C CYS A 188 16.76 11.99 2.27
N ILE A 189 17.84 12.00 1.49
CA ILE A 189 19.13 11.43 1.92
C ILE A 189 19.69 12.21 3.13
N ALA A 190 19.63 13.54 3.12
CA ALA A 190 20.12 14.38 4.23
C ALA A 190 19.33 14.15 5.53
N GLU A 191 18.02 13.90 5.44
CA GLU A 191 17.13 13.61 6.58
C GLU A 191 17.09 12.11 6.95
N ASN A 192 17.87 11.26 6.26
CA ASN A 192 17.85 9.79 6.41
C ASN A 192 16.46 9.16 6.16
N VAL A 193 15.71 9.71 5.21
CA VAL A 193 14.40 9.24 4.78
C VAL A 193 14.60 8.36 3.54
N LEU A 194 14.30 7.06 3.63
CA LEU A 194 14.53 6.07 2.57
C LEU A 194 15.97 6.14 1.97
N ALA A 195 16.95 6.64 2.74
CA ALA A 195 18.26 6.97 2.22
C ALA A 195 18.99 5.79 1.57
N PRO A 196 19.01 4.55 2.12
CA PRO A 196 19.64 3.40 1.47
C PRO A 196 19.01 3.07 0.11
N PHE A 197 17.67 3.11 0.04
CA PHE A 197 16.91 2.86 -1.18
C PHE A 197 17.20 3.91 -2.27
N LEU A 198 17.14 5.19 -1.92
CA LEU A 198 17.36 6.29 -2.86
C LEU A 198 18.82 6.36 -3.34
N ALA A 199 19.79 6.11 -2.45
CA ALA A 199 21.20 6.10 -2.81
C ALA A 199 21.57 4.95 -3.76
N SER A 200 20.91 3.78 -3.64
CA SER A 200 21.12 2.68 -4.58
C SER A 200 20.66 3.02 -6.00
N ARG A 201 19.59 3.81 -6.13
CA ARG A 201 19.01 4.22 -7.40
C ARG A 201 19.81 5.31 -8.12
N GLN A 202 20.49 6.20 -7.41
CA GLN A 202 21.37 7.20 -8.03
C GLN A 202 22.55 6.59 -8.80
N LYS A 203 22.89 5.33 -8.54
CA LYS A 203 23.97 4.62 -9.23
C LYS A 203 23.52 3.91 -10.52
N GLU A 204 22.22 3.80 -10.75
CA GLU A 204 21.63 3.14 -11.91
C GLU A 204 21.28 4.13 -13.06
N VAL A 205 21.45 5.43 -12.85
CA VAL A 205 21.31 6.51 -13.84
C VAL A 205 22.65 7.10 -14.18
#